data_72d3a96a090b0c51959cd0981f597ebc
#
_entry.id   72d3a96a090b0c51959cd0981f597ebc
#
_cell.length_a   1.000
_cell.length_b   1.000
_cell.length_c   1.000
_cell.angle_alpha   90.00
_cell.angle_beta   90.00
_cell.angle_gamma   90.00
#
_symmetry.space_group_name_H-M   'P 1'
#
loop_
_entity.id
_entity.type
_entity.pdbx_description
1 polymer ?
#
loop_
_entity_poly.entity_id
_entity_poly.type
_entity_poly.pdbx_seq_one_letter_code
_entity_poly.pdbx_strand_id
1 'polypeptide(L)'
;MTVARGGVEVGTELPAQSFTVRRVDLIRYAGASGDFNPIHWNERFATSVGLSDVIAHGMLTMAEVIRVVTDWTGDPGSVVEYGVRFTRPVVVPDDDAGAVIDVTAKVTAVHEDGTVQVAITASSGGATV
;
A
#
# COMPACT_ATOMS: atom_id res chain seq x y z
N MET A 1 -12.40 -2.43 -1.04
CA MET A 1 -12.18 -3.20 0.20
C MET A 1 -13.50 -3.42 0.90
N THR A 2 -13.80 -4.65 1.28
CA THR A 2 -14.99 -5.00 2.04
C THR A 2 -14.58 -5.66 3.35
N VAL A 3 -15.17 -5.23 4.45
CA VAL A 3 -14.85 -5.72 5.79
C VAL A 3 -16.13 -5.89 6.61
N ALA A 4 -16.17 -6.91 7.47
CA ALA A 4 -17.30 -7.16 8.37
C ALA A 4 -17.10 -6.37 9.67
N ARG A 5 -17.93 -5.36 9.92
CA ARG A 5 -17.87 -4.55 11.14
C ARG A 5 -19.20 -3.88 11.42
N GLY A 6 -19.78 -4.18 12.60
CA GLY A 6 -21.01 -3.54 13.04
C GLY A 6 -20.78 -2.14 13.62
N GLY A 7 -21.82 -1.29 13.58
CA GLY A 7 -21.82 0.02 14.21
C GLY A 7 -21.00 1.11 13.49
N VAL A 8 -20.72 0.91 12.21
CA VAL A 8 -19.92 1.83 11.40
C VAL A 8 -20.85 2.56 10.43
N GLU A 9 -20.59 3.85 10.20
CA GLU A 9 -21.36 4.70 9.29
C GLU A 9 -20.55 5.06 8.05
N VAL A 10 -21.25 5.33 6.95
CA VAL A 10 -20.65 5.94 5.76
C VAL A 10 -20.00 7.26 6.15
N GLY A 11 -18.78 7.48 5.68
CA GLY A 11 -17.99 8.66 6.01
C GLY A 11 -17.07 8.48 7.21
N THR A 12 -17.16 7.36 7.94
CA THR A 12 -16.22 7.06 9.03
C THR A 12 -14.79 7.01 8.49
N GLU A 13 -13.90 7.81 9.07
CA GLU A 13 -12.48 7.81 8.72
C GLU A 13 -11.72 6.84 9.60
N LEU A 14 -10.86 6.02 8.98
CA LEU A 14 -9.96 5.15 9.71
C LEU A 14 -8.73 5.96 10.16
N PRO A 15 -8.06 5.55 11.24
CA PRO A 15 -6.80 6.20 11.62
C PRO A 15 -5.77 6.13 10.47
N ALA A 16 -5.26 7.30 10.08
CA ALA A 16 -4.23 7.39 9.04
C ALA A 16 -2.92 6.75 9.51
N GLN A 17 -2.17 6.18 8.59
CA GLN A 17 -0.85 5.61 8.86
C GLN A 17 0.16 6.03 7.79
N SER A 18 1.44 5.95 8.16
CA SER A 18 2.56 6.15 7.25
C SER A 18 3.50 4.97 7.35
N PHE A 19 3.95 4.49 6.19
CA PHE A 19 4.87 3.35 6.11
C PHE A 19 6.15 3.79 5.40
N THR A 20 7.28 3.42 5.96
CA THR A 20 8.58 3.69 5.36
C THR A 20 9.07 2.46 4.60
N VAL A 21 9.47 2.66 3.34
CA VAL A 21 10.06 1.62 2.48
C VAL A 21 11.47 2.03 2.12
N ARG A 22 12.44 1.19 2.49
CA ARG A 22 13.86 1.40 2.20
C ARG A 22 14.36 0.42 1.16
N ARG A 23 15.53 0.69 0.62
CA ARG A 23 16.17 -0.21 -0.34
C ARG A 23 16.32 -1.64 0.19
N VAL A 24 16.67 -1.80 1.46
CA VAL A 24 16.79 -3.13 2.08
C VAL A 24 15.45 -3.87 2.11
N ASP A 25 14.34 -3.17 2.24
CA ASP A 25 13.01 -3.77 2.22
C ASP A 25 12.67 -4.34 0.85
N LEU A 26 13.10 -3.68 -0.21
CA LEU A 26 12.93 -4.19 -1.58
C LEU A 26 13.73 -5.46 -1.82
N ILE A 27 14.93 -5.53 -1.27
CA ILE A 27 15.78 -6.73 -1.36
C ILE A 27 15.15 -7.89 -0.59
N ARG A 28 14.66 -7.63 0.62
CA ARG A 28 13.97 -8.64 1.43
C ARG A 28 12.71 -9.15 0.74
N TYR A 29 11.92 -8.23 0.17
CA TYR A 29 10.69 -8.60 -0.52
C TYR A 29 10.97 -9.39 -1.79
N ALA A 30 11.99 -9.02 -2.56
CA ALA A 30 12.42 -9.79 -3.73
C ALA A 30 12.79 -11.23 -3.35
N GLY A 31 13.52 -11.40 -2.25
CA GLY A 31 13.89 -12.71 -1.73
C GLY A 31 12.70 -13.54 -1.24
N ALA A 32 11.73 -12.89 -0.60
CA ALA A 32 10.54 -13.56 -0.07
C ALA A 32 9.51 -13.90 -1.16
N SER A 33 9.32 -13.01 -2.13
CA SER A 33 8.30 -13.16 -3.17
C SER A 33 8.78 -13.89 -4.42
N GLY A 34 10.10 -13.93 -4.64
CA GLY A 34 10.68 -14.43 -5.89
C GLY A 34 10.61 -13.43 -7.04
N ASP A 35 10.16 -12.21 -6.80
CA ASP A 35 10.14 -11.14 -7.81
C ASP A 35 11.46 -10.39 -7.81
N PHE A 36 12.37 -10.83 -8.67
CA PHE A 36 13.70 -10.24 -8.85
C PHE A 36 13.78 -9.30 -10.05
N ASN A 37 12.67 -8.72 -10.48
CA ASN A 37 12.69 -7.74 -11.57
C ASN A 37 13.68 -6.61 -11.21
N PRO A 38 14.69 -6.35 -12.06
CA PRO A 38 15.75 -5.40 -11.73
C PRO A 38 15.29 -3.95 -11.54
N ILE A 39 14.07 -3.60 -11.92
CA ILE A 39 13.52 -2.26 -11.63
C ILE A 39 13.42 -1.99 -10.11
N HIS A 40 13.46 -3.02 -9.28
CA HIS A 40 13.34 -2.93 -7.83
C HIS A 40 14.67 -2.91 -7.10
N TRP A 41 15.80 -3.13 -7.78
CA TRP A 41 17.09 -3.18 -7.11
C TRP A 41 18.27 -2.66 -7.92
N ASN A 42 18.12 -2.44 -9.22
CA ASN A 42 19.21 -2.01 -10.10
C ASN A 42 18.88 -0.62 -10.69
N GLU A 43 19.54 0.43 -10.17
CA GLU A 43 19.32 1.80 -10.61
C GLU A 43 19.60 2.00 -12.09
N ARG A 44 20.69 1.43 -12.58
CA ARG A 44 21.07 1.55 -14.00
C ARG A 44 19.97 0.98 -14.90
N PHE A 45 19.42 -0.18 -14.53
CA PHE A 45 18.33 -0.79 -15.29
C PHE A 45 17.06 0.04 -15.17
N ALA A 46 16.68 0.45 -13.97
CA ALA A 46 15.47 1.27 -13.74
C ALA A 46 15.51 2.56 -14.56
N THR A 47 16.63 3.26 -14.55
CA THR A 47 16.78 4.49 -15.34
C THR A 47 16.78 4.23 -16.84
N SER A 48 17.33 3.11 -17.28
CA SER A 48 17.36 2.73 -18.71
C SER A 48 15.95 2.48 -19.28
N VAL A 49 14.98 2.12 -18.44
CA VAL A 49 13.58 1.90 -18.87
C VAL A 49 12.66 3.08 -18.56
N GLY A 50 13.22 4.22 -18.19
CA GLY A 50 12.49 5.49 -18.03
C GLY A 50 12.04 5.81 -16.61
N LEU A 51 12.44 5.04 -15.60
CA LEU A 51 12.18 5.36 -14.21
C LEU A 51 13.26 6.33 -13.68
N SER A 52 12.89 7.16 -12.71
CA SER A 52 13.86 8.09 -12.10
C SER A 52 14.85 7.38 -11.17
N ASP A 53 14.45 6.25 -10.61
CA ASP A 53 15.23 5.41 -9.70
C ASP A 53 14.54 4.05 -9.55
N VAL A 54 15.05 3.17 -8.68
CA VAL A 54 14.35 1.92 -8.38
C VAL A 54 13.02 2.21 -7.70
N ILE A 55 12.07 1.33 -7.90
CA ILE A 55 10.71 1.47 -7.39
C ILE A 55 10.33 0.29 -6.49
N ALA A 56 9.43 0.53 -5.55
CA ALA A 56 8.86 -0.52 -4.73
C ALA A 56 8.01 -1.48 -5.58
N HIS A 57 8.03 -2.75 -5.20
CA HIS A 57 7.10 -3.73 -5.78
C HIS A 57 5.66 -3.28 -5.49
N GLY A 58 4.80 -3.28 -6.50
CA GLY A 58 3.39 -2.94 -6.31
C GLY A 58 2.73 -3.81 -5.24
N MET A 59 3.01 -5.10 -5.23
CA MET A 59 2.48 -6.02 -4.23
C MET A 59 2.98 -5.73 -2.82
N LEU A 60 4.18 -5.19 -2.64
CA LEU A 60 4.67 -4.74 -1.34
C LEU A 60 3.86 -3.52 -0.86
N THR A 61 3.66 -2.53 -1.73
CA THR A 61 2.83 -1.37 -1.43
C THR A 61 1.41 -1.80 -1.05
N MET A 62 0.82 -2.71 -1.81
CA MET A 62 -0.51 -3.26 -1.55
C MET A 62 -0.58 -3.94 -0.18
N ALA A 63 0.45 -4.71 0.19
CA ALA A 63 0.53 -5.37 1.49
C ALA A 63 0.68 -4.39 2.65
N GLU A 64 1.47 -3.35 2.49
CA GLU A 64 1.63 -2.32 3.53
C GLU A 64 0.36 -1.52 3.75
N VAL A 65 -0.29 -1.12 2.68
CA VAL A 65 -1.45 -0.23 2.69
C VAL A 65 -2.66 -0.88 3.38
N ILE A 66 -2.88 -2.17 3.21
CA ILE A 66 -4.02 -2.87 3.83
C ILE A 66 -3.97 -2.85 5.36
N ARG A 67 -2.82 -2.60 5.96
CA ARG A 67 -2.65 -2.53 7.42
C ARG A 67 -3.53 -1.46 8.07
N VAL A 68 -3.84 -0.40 7.35
CA VAL A 68 -4.79 0.63 7.83
C VAL A 68 -6.13 0.00 8.17
N VAL A 69 -6.58 -0.98 7.40
CA VAL A 69 -7.85 -1.67 7.63
C VAL A 69 -7.70 -2.79 8.64
N THR A 70 -6.70 -3.64 8.51
CA THR A 70 -6.52 -4.78 9.42
C THR A 70 -6.21 -4.36 10.85
N ASP A 71 -5.49 -3.25 11.04
CA ASP A 71 -5.26 -2.68 12.36
C ASP A 71 -6.55 -2.07 12.94
N TRP A 72 -7.36 -1.42 12.09
CA TRP A 72 -8.64 -0.85 12.50
C TRP A 72 -9.65 -1.92 12.92
N THR A 73 -9.74 -3.02 12.19
CA THR A 73 -10.63 -4.14 12.54
C THR A 73 -10.07 -5.01 13.67
N GLY A 74 -8.77 -5.04 13.84
CA GLY A 74 -8.09 -5.94 14.76
C GLY A 74 -8.07 -7.41 14.29
N ASP A 75 -8.50 -7.68 13.04
CA ASP A 75 -8.62 -9.02 12.51
C ASP A 75 -8.29 -9.06 11.01
N PRO A 76 -7.14 -9.62 10.61
CA PRO A 76 -6.81 -9.77 9.19
C PRO A 76 -7.82 -10.61 8.41
N GLY A 77 -8.51 -11.54 9.08
CA GLY A 77 -9.55 -12.37 8.48
C GLY A 77 -10.83 -11.63 8.14
N SER A 78 -10.98 -10.38 8.56
CA SER A 78 -12.15 -9.55 8.24
C SER A 78 -12.17 -9.06 6.79
N VAL A 79 -11.05 -9.10 6.10
CA VAL A 79 -10.95 -8.68 4.69
C VAL A 79 -11.51 -9.77 3.80
N VAL A 80 -12.60 -9.47 3.09
CA VAL A 80 -13.26 -10.42 2.19
C VAL A 80 -12.91 -10.19 0.73
N GLU A 81 -12.61 -8.94 0.36
CA GLU A 81 -12.22 -8.57 -1.00
C GLU A 81 -11.28 -7.37 -0.94
N TYR A 82 -10.24 -7.41 -1.76
CA TYR A 82 -9.26 -6.34 -1.83
C TYR A 82 -8.79 -6.14 -3.27
N GLY A 83 -9.06 -4.96 -3.82
CA GLY A 83 -8.61 -4.55 -5.14
C GLY A 83 -7.76 -3.31 -5.06
N VAL A 84 -6.87 -3.14 -6.03
CA VAL A 84 -5.96 -2.00 -6.10
C VAL A 84 -5.82 -1.52 -7.53
N ARG A 85 -5.57 -0.22 -7.66
CA ARG A 85 -5.14 0.41 -8.91
C ARG A 85 -3.86 1.19 -8.64
N PHE A 86 -2.78 0.76 -9.25
CA PHE A 86 -1.51 1.48 -9.18
C PHE A 86 -1.53 2.68 -10.14
N THR A 87 -1.33 3.87 -9.60
CA THR A 87 -1.39 5.12 -10.36
C THR A 87 0.01 5.60 -10.74
N ARG A 88 0.95 5.58 -9.79
CA ARG A 88 2.34 5.98 -9.98
C ARG A 88 3.26 5.04 -9.21
N PRO A 89 4.51 4.85 -9.67
CA PRO A 89 5.48 4.08 -8.91
C PRO A 89 5.87 4.78 -7.60
N VAL A 90 6.17 3.99 -6.59
CA VAL A 90 6.80 4.47 -5.36
C VAL A 90 8.30 4.42 -5.57
N VAL A 91 8.92 5.57 -5.80
CA VAL A 91 10.37 5.67 -6.00
C VAL A 91 11.07 5.59 -4.66
N VAL A 92 12.04 4.67 -4.52
CA VAL A 92 12.76 4.43 -3.28
C VAL A 92 14.21 4.90 -3.44
N PRO A 93 14.59 6.03 -2.81
CA PRO A 93 15.96 6.55 -2.93
C PRO A 93 16.96 5.68 -2.18
N ASP A 94 18.22 5.74 -2.61
CA ASP A 94 19.34 5.07 -1.93
C ASP A 94 19.82 5.93 -0.76
N ASP A 95 19.03 5.96 0.31
CA ASP A 95 19.36 6.66 1.55
C ASP A 95 18.76 5.91 2.74
N ASP A 96 19.07 6.38 3.96
CA ASP A 96 18.57 5.76 5.19
C ASP A 96 17.11 6.13 5.48
N ALA A 97 16.58 7.18 4.87
CA ALA A 97 15.19 7.62 5.06
C ALA A 97 14.19 6.80 4.23
N GLY A 98 14.59 6.41 3.02
CA GLY A 98 13.72 5.68 2.09
C GLY A 98 12.56 6.52 1.56
N ALA A 99 11.51 5.83 1.11
CA ALA A 99 10.26 6.43 0.69
C ALA A 99 9.22 6.30 1.81
N VAL A 100 8.34 7.30 1.92
CA VAL A 100 7.22 7.26 2.86
C VAL A 100 5.93 7.13 2.06
N ILE A 101 5.11 6.16 2.45
CA ILE A 101 3.76 5.97 1.90
C ILE A 101 2.76 6.42 2.97
N ASP A 102 2.04 7.50 2.69
CA ASP A 102 0.99 8.01 3.55
C ASP A 102 -0.34 7.41 3.12
N VAL A 103 -1.10 6.88 4.08
CA VAL A 103 -2.34 6.15 3.81
C VAL A 103 -3.48 6.72 4.61
N THR A 104 -4.57 7.03 3.92
CA THR A 104 -5.85 7.39 4.52
C THR A 104 -6.93 6.44 4.01
N ALA A 105 -7.96 6.25 4.79
CA ALA A 105 -9.07 5.38 4.42
C ALA A 105 -10.39 5.88 5.01
N LYS A 106 -11.47 5.63 4.28
CA LYS A 106 -12.81 6.06 4.66
C LYS A 106 -13.85 5.03 4.25
N VAL A 107 -14.85 4.82 5.10
CA VAL A 107 -15.99 3.97 4.78
C VAL A 107 -16.86 4.67 3.74
N THR A 108 -17.12 4.01 2.61
CA THR A 108 -17.92 4.54 1.51
C THR A 108 -19.28 3.88 1.37
N ALA A 109 -19.45 2.69 1.92
CA ALA A 109 -20.74 1.99 1.90
C ALA A 109 -20.84 1.04 3.09
N VAL A 110 -22.06 0.88 3.60
CA VAL A 110 -22.40 -0.13 4.61
C VAL A 110 -23.50 -1.00 4.01
N HIS A 111 -23.27 -2.31 3.95
CA HIS A 111 -24.18 -3.27 3.34
C HIS A 111 -25.07 -3.94 4.39
N GLU A 112 -26.23 -4.42 3.96
CA GLU A 112 -27.22 -5.08 4.83
C GLU A 112 -26.67 -6.37 5.48
N ASP A 113 -25.73 -7.05 4.81
CA ASP A 113 -25.09 -8.27 5.32
C ASP A 113 -24.04 -8.00 6.43
N GLY A 114 -23.85 -6.74 6.82
CA GLY A 114 -22.88 -6.34 7.82
C GLY A 114 -21.48 -6.04 7.29
N THR A 115 -21.23 -6.23 6.00
CA THR A 115 -19.96 -5.83 5.39
C THR A 115 -19.94 -4.34 5.11
N VAL A 116 -18.76 -3.75 5.10
CA VAL A 116 -18.55 -2.36 4.75
C VAL A 116 -17.51 -2.23 3.64
N GLN A 117 -17.71 -1.23 2.80
CA GLN A 117 -16.74 -0.90 1.77
C GLN A 117 -15.87 0.25 2.25
N VAL A 118 -14.57 0.10 2.08
CA VAL A 118 -13.57 1.10 2.49
C VAL A 118 -12.78 1.54 1.27
N ALA A 119 -12.71 2.84 1.03
CA ALA A 119 -11.84 3.43 0.02
C ALA A 119 -10.53 3.82 0.69
N ILE A 120 -9.42 3.34 0.13
CA ILE A 120 -8.08 3.61 0.63
C ILE A 120 -7.35 4.49 -0.39
N THR A 121 -6.68 5.52 0.10
CA THR A 121 -5.81 6.38 -0.71
C THR A 121 -4.40 6.30 -0.17
N ALA A 122 -3.46 5.99 -1.05
CA ALA A 122 -2.04 5.97 -0.74
C ALA A 122 -1.31 7.03 -1.55
N SER A 123 -0.39 7.74 -0.92
CA SER A 123 0.43 8.76 -1.58
C SER A 123 1.89 8.64 -1.15
N SER A 124 2.78 9.03 -2.04
CA SER A 124 4.22 9.09 -1.77
C SER A 124 4.80 10.28 -2.53
N GLY A 125 5.65 11.07 -1.87
CA GLY A 125 6.21 12.26 -2.49
C GLY A 125 5.17 13.30 -2.90
N GLY A 126 4.02 13.35 -2.21
CA GLY A 126 2.94 14.30 -2.49
C GLY A 126 2.02 13.91 -3.66
N ALA A 127 2.15 12.70 -4.21
CA ALA A 127 1.34 12.21 -5.32
C ALA A 127 0.71 10.86 -5.00
N THR A 128 -0.50 10.62 -5.50
CA THR A 128 -1.17 9.32 -5.39
C THR A 128 -0.36 8.23 -6.12
N VAL A 129 -0.22 7.08 -5.49
CA VAL A 129 0.57 5.95 -6.00
C VAL A 129 -0.24 4.67 -6.28
#